data_5c1f389eb9f34dff17f5c552207fe92b
#
_entry.id   5c1f389eb9f34dff17f5c552207fe92b
#
_cell.length_a   1.000
_cell.length_b   1.000
_cell.length_c   1.000
_cell.angle_alpha   90.00
_cell.angle_beta   90.00
_cell.angle_gamma   90.00
#
_symmetry.space_group_name_H-M   'P 1'
#
loop_
_entity.id
_entity.type
_entity.pdbx_description
1 polymer ?
#
loop_
_entity_poly.entity_id
_entity_poly.type
_entity_poly.pdbx_seq_one_letter_code
_entity_poly.pdbx_strand_id
1 'polypeptide(L)'
;MKKNLSQSLNKLPIIIIAIDINKQITFYNNVAKQKFLFIDEMIDINNVIRSTELNKFIEEAFSNKKDSKLEFSPSNFTDMFFTGDLTFFDNDYSELIISLTDQSTLKNYEQMRTDFVANVSHELRTPLSSIVGYIE
;
A
#
# COMPACT_ATOMS: atom_id res chain seq x y z
N MET A 1 22.54 3.60 -4.32
CA MET A 1 21.86 4.89 -4.58
C MET A 1 22.79 6.01 -4.11
N LYS A 2 22.89 7.10 -4.86
CA LYS A 2 23.78 8.22 -4.52
C LYS A 2 23.25 8.98 -3.29
N LYS A 3 24.17 9.49 -2.46
CA LYS A 3 23.83 10.17 -1.21
C LYS A 3 22.83 11.32 -1.39
N ASN A 4 23.00 12.14 -2.44
CA ASN A 4 22.10 13.27 -2.70
C ASN A 4 20.69 12.79 -3.05
N LEU A 5 20.58 11.70 -3.80
CA LEU A 5 19.29 11.10 -4.14
C LEU A 5 18.62 10.53 -2.90
N SER A 6 19.38 9.86 -2.01
CA SER A 6 18.85 9.35 -0.73
C SER A 6 18.26 10.47 0.12
N GLN A 7 18.94 11.62 0.22
CA GLN A 7 18.45 12.77 0.97
C GLN A 7 17.15 13.31 0.37
N SER A 8 17.08 13.39 -0.96
CA SER A 8 15.86 13.83 -1.65
C SER A 8 14.71 12.89 -1.41
N LEU A 9 14.93 11.57 -1.47
CA LEU A 9 13.91 10.56 -1.23
C LEU A 9 13.41 10.57 0.21
N ASN A 10 14.28 10.93 1.18
CA ASN A 10 13.88 11.05 2.57
C ASN A 10 12.95 12.21 2.86
N LYS A 11 12.85 13.18 1.96
CA LYS A 11 11.94 14.32 2.08
C LYS A 11 10.54 14.04 1.52
N LEU A 12 10.37 12.96 0.78
CA LEU A 12 9.07 12.61 0.18
C LEU A 12 8.14 11.98 1.23
N PRO A 13 6.85 12.31 1.20
CA PRO A 13 5.89 11.77 2.17
C PRO A 13 5.37 10.37 1.82
N ILE A 14 6.05 9.66 0.94
CA ILE A 14 5.68 8.32 0.50
C ILE A 14 6.74 7.31 0.93
N ILE A 15 6.34 6.05 1.01
CA ILE A 15 7.24 4.94 1.33
C ILE A 15 8.07 4.62 0.09
N ILE A 16 9.40 4.66 0.22
CA ILE A 16 10.33 4.29 -0.85
C ILE A 16 11.21 3.16 -0.34
N ILE A 17 11.19 2.04 -1.04
CA ILE A 17 12.04 0.88 -0.76
C ILE A 17 12.65 0.43 -2.08
N ALA A 18 13.96 0.22 -2.11
CA ALA A 18 14.63 -0.36 -3.27
C ALA A 18 15.07 -1.78 -2.92
N ILE A 19 14.92 -2.69 -3.88
CA ILE A 19 15.32 -4.08 -3.74
C ILE A 19 16.15 -4.53 -4.94
N ASP A 20 16.99 -5.53 -4.73
CA ASP A 20 17.73 -6.19 -5.81
C ASP A 20 16.94 -7.38 -6.38
N ILE A 21 17.51 -8.07 -7.36
CA ILE A 21 16.87 -9.21 -8.01
C ILE A 21 16.61 -10.38 -7.05
N ASN A 22 17.35 -10.45 -5.95
CA ASN A 22 17.15 -11.44 -4.90
C ASN A 22 16.13 -11.00 -3.85
N LYS A 23 15.45 -9.89 -4.11
CA LYS A 23 14.42 -9.31 -3.23
C LYS A 23 14.98 -8.81 -1.90
N GLN A 24 16.27 -8.57 -1.82
CA GLN A 24 16.89 -7.98 -0.64
C GLN A 24 16.81 -6.47 -0.70
N ILE A 25 16.51 -5.85 0.42
CA ILE A 25 16.37 -4.40 0.51
C ILE A 25 17.75 -3.74 0.41
N THR A 26 17.91 -2.84 -0.54
CA THR A 26 19.14 -2.07 -0.75
C THR A 26 19.02 -0.63 -0.27
N PHE A 27 17.79 -0.14 -0.13
CA PHE A 27 17.52 1.21 0.36
C PHE A 27 16.10 1.30 0.90
N TYR A 28 15.90 2.14 1.90
CA TYR A 28 14.58 2.55 2.37
C TYR A 28 14.66 3.98 2.91
N ASN A 29 13.58 4.75 2.73
CA ASN A 29 13.54 6.12 3.21
C ASN A 29 12.99 6.20 4.64
N ASN A 30 12.95 7.41 5.21
CA ASN A 30 12.49 7.63 6.58
C ASN A 30 11.03 7.23 6.78
N VAL A 31 10.17 7.48 5.79
CA VAL A 31 8.75 7.10 5.87
C VAL A 31 8.61 5.59 5.94
N ALA A 32 9.40 4.85 5.16
CA ALA A 32 9.42 3.39 5.22
C ALA A 32 9.85 2.90 6.60
N LYS A 33 10.87 3.52 7.20
CA LYS A 33 11.33 3.16 8.54
C LYS A 33 10.28 3.41 9.61
N GLN A 34 9.54 4.50 9.49
CA GLN A 34 8.46 4.82 10.42
C GLN A 34 7.30 3.83 10.31
N LYS A 35 7.00 3.39 9.10
CA LYS A 35 5.90 2.47 8.84
C LYS A 35 6.27 1.02 9.19
N PHE A 36 7.49 0.62 8.86
CA PHE A 36 7.99 -0.75 9.04
C PHE A 36 9.21 -0.72 9.95
N LEU A 37 8.97 -0.77 11.27
CA LEU A 37 10.00 -0.56 12.28
C LEU A 37 11.17 -1.57 12.21
N PHE A 38 10.90 -2.76 11.66
CA PHE A 38 11.92 -3.83 11.54
C PHE A 38 12.62 -3.83 10.18
N ILE A 39 12.34 -2.83 9.32
CA ILE A 39 13.01 -2.75 8.02
C ILE A 39 14.49 -2.45 8.20
N ASP A 40 15.33 -3.11 7.41
CA ASP A 40 16.77 -2.88 7.36
C ASP A 40 17.30 -3.30 6.00
N GLU A 41 18.53 -2.89 5.70
CA GLU A 41 19.20 -3.32 4.48
C GLU A 41 19.53 -4.81 4.55
N MET A 42 19.64 -5.45 3.37
CA MET A 42 19.97 -6.86 3.21
C MET A 42 18.92 -7.83 3.75
N ILE A 43 17.76 -7.33 4.14
CA ILE A 43 16.62 -8.17 4.54
C ILE A 43 15.72 -8.40 3.32
N ASP A 44 15.17 -9.60 3.20
CA ASP A 44 14.19 -9.92 2.16
C ASP A 44 12.93 -9.10 2.38
N ILE A 45 12.42 -8.47 1.30
CA ILE A 45 11.20 -7.64 1.38
C ILE A 45 10.01 -8.42 1.95
N ASN A 46 9.93 -9.73 1.71
CA ASN A 46 8.85 -10.57 2.23
C ASN A 46 8.87 -10.72 3.75
N ASN A 47 10.01 -10.47 4.39
CA ASN A 47 10.11 -10.47 5.85
C ASN A 47 9.61 -9.17 6.47
N VAL A 48 9.50 -8.12 5.66
CA VAL A 48 9.00 -6.80 6.10
C VAL A 48 7.53 -6.64 5.73
N ILE A 49 7.18 -6.95 4.48
CA ILE A 49 5.82 -6.82 3.96
C ILE A 49 5.40 -8.17 3.39
N ARG A 50 4.53 -8.89 4.10
CA ARG A 50 4.06 -10.20 3.66
C ARG A 50 2.84 -10.04 2.77
N SER A 51 3.04 -10.27 1.48
CA SER A 51 1.97 -10.19 0.49
C SER A 51 2.32 -11.06 -0.71
N THR A 52 1.47 -12.04 -1.00
CA THR A 52 1.59 -12.84 -2.23
C THR A 52 1.40 -11.97 -3.46
N GLU A 53 0.51 -10.98 -3.39
CA GLU A 53 0.27 -10.04 -4.48
C GLU A 53 1.51 -9.20 -4.78
N LEU A 54 2.12 -8.61 -3.74
CA LEU A 54 3.34 -7.82 -3.90
C LEU A 54 4.46 -8.68 -4.49
N ASN A 55 4.65 -9.88 -3.96
CA ASN A 55 5.68 -10.78 -4.44
C ASN A 55 5.49 -11.14 -5.92
N LYS A 56 4.25 -11.37 -6.33
CA LYS A 56 3.90 -11.66 -7.71
C LYS A 56 4.21 -10.46 -8.62
N PHE A 57 3.85 -9.25 -8.20
CA PHE A 57 4.16 -8.03 -8.94
C PHE A 57 5.67 -7.84 -9.10
N ILE A 58 6.44 -8.10 -8.05
CA ILE A 58 7.90 -7.99 -8.09
C ILE A 58 8.49 -9.00 -9.08
N GLU A 59 8.06 -10.25 -9.02
CA GLU A 59 8.54 -11.29 -9.93
C GLU A 59 8.20 -10.97 -11.38
N GLU A 60 7.00 -10.51 -11.64
CA GLU A 60 6.58 -10.11 -12.99
C GLU A 60 7.39 -8.92 -13.50
N ALA A 61 7.68 -7.94 -12.62
CA ALA A 61 8.47 -6.77 -13.00
C ALA A 61 9.89 -7.18 -13.45
N PHE A 62 10.56 -8.02 -12.68
CA PHE A 62 11.89 -8.50 -13.03
C PHE A 62 11.89 -9.41 -14.28
N SER A 63 10.87 -10.26 -14.43
CA SER A 63 10.76 -11.14 -15.60
C SER A 63 10.52 -10.36 -16.88
N ASN A 64 9.64 -9.38 -16.84
CA ASN A 64 9.23 -8.59 -18.00
C ASN A 64 10.08 -7.36 -18.22
N LYS A 65 10.92 -6.98 -17.24
CA LYS A 65 11.76 -5.78 -17.28
C LYS A 65 10.95 -4.53 -17.59
N LYS A 66 9.82 -4.38 -16.87
CA LYS A 66 8.88 -3.28 -17.08
C LYS A 66 8.46 -2.69 -15.74
N ASP A 67 8.28 -1.37 -15.75
CA ASP A 67 7.63 -0.67 -14.65
C ASP A 67 6.15 -1.08 -14.59
N SER A 68 5.58 -1.05 -13.40
CA SER A 68 4.17 -1.40 -13.23
C SER A 68 3.57 -0.66 -12.04
N LYS A 69 2.24 -0.64 -12.02
CA LYS A 69 1.47 -0.14 -10.87
C LYS A 69 0.98 -1.33 -10.06
N LEU A 70 0.78 -1.11 -8.76
CA LEU A 70 0.31 -2.18 -7.89
C LEU A 70 -0.62 -1.63 -6.81
N GLU A 71 -1.45 -2.52 -6.30
CA GLU A 71 -2.22 -2.29 -5.08
C GLU A 71 -2.33 -3.62 -4.34
N PHE A 72 -2.24 -3.58 -3.02
CA PHE A 72 -2.30 -4.79 -2.21
C PHE A 72 -2.57 -4.49 -0.75
N SER A 73 -3.03 -5.53 -0.03
CA SER A 73 -3.18 -5.50 1.43
C SER A 73 -2.26 -6.56 2.02
N PRO A 74 -1.23 -6.18 2.78
CA PRO A 74 -0.31 -7.17 3.35
C PRO A 74 -0.97 -8.01 4.45
N SER A 75 -0.58 -9.27 4.54
CA SER A 75 -1.15 -10.19 5.53
C SER A 75 -0.65 -9.95 6.95
N ASN A 76 0.54 -9.36 7.11
CA ASN A 76 1.11 -9.07 8.41
C ASN A 76 0.77 -7.69 8.97
N PHE A 77 0.01 -6.90 8.22
CA PHE A 77 -0.51 -5.61 8.65
C PHE A 77 -2.00 -5.57 8.35
N THR A 78 -2.81 -5.89 9.35
CA THR A 78 -4.27 -5.87 9.20
C THR A 78 -4.76 -4.45 8.95
N ASP A 79 -5.80 -4.31 8.14
CA ASP A 79 -6.45 -3.04 7.82
C ASP A 79 -5.58 -2.06 7.04
N MET A 80 -4.43 -2.50 6.51
CA MET A 80 -3.60 -1.67 5.64
C MET A 80 -3.88 -1.97 4.17
N PHE A 81 -3.92 -0.90 3.38
CA PHE A 81 -4.07 -0.98 1.93
C PHE A 81 -3.08 -0.01 1.29
N PHE A 82 -2.23 -0.55 0.43
CA PHE A 82 -1.20 0.23 -0.26
C PHE A 82 -1.46 0.30 -1.75
N THR A 83 -1.23 1.48 -2.32
CA THR A 83 -1.15 1.67 -3.77
C THR A 83 0.23 2.23 -4.09
N GLY A 84 0.72 1.95 -5.28
CA GLY A 84 2.03 2.46 -5.63
C GLY A 84 2.52 2.03 -7.00
N ASP A 85 3.82 2.13 -7.14
CA ASP A 85 4.51 1.88 -8.40
C ASP A 85 5.77 1.05 -8.17
N LEU A 86 6.06 0.19 -9.12
CA LEU A 86 7.34 -0.51 -9.24
C LEU A 86 8.08 0.11 -10.41
N THR A 87 9.26 0.67 -10.16
CA THR A 87 10.04 1.39 -11.16
C THR A 87 11.49 0.95 -11.09
N PHE A 88 12.08 0.59 -12.24
CA PHE A 88 13.50 0.26 -12.27
C PHE A 88 14.33 1.52 -12.18
N PHE A 89 15.36 1.47 -11.33
CA PHE A 89 16.28 2.60 -11.13
C PHE A 89 17.23 2.77 -12.31
N ASP A 90 17.77 1.65 -12.81
CA ASP A 90 18.77 1.65 -13.88
C ASP A 90 18.28 0.90 -15.12
N ASN A 91 18.93 1.17 -16.25
CA ASN A 91 18.65 0.48 -17.51
C ASN A 91 19.09 -0.98 -17.52
N ASP A 92 19.88 -1.41 -16.54
CA ASP A 92 20.30 -2.82 -16.39
C ASP A 92 19.29 -3.66 -15.60
N TYR A 93 18.23 -3.05 -15.07
CA TYR A 93 17.16 -3.72 -14.31
C TYR A 93 17.68 -4.46 -13.08
N SER A 94 18.73 -3.94 -12.44
CA SER A 94 19.33 -4.58 -11.26
C SER A 94 18.66 -4.17 -9.97
N GLU A 95 18.02 -3.02 -9.93
CA GLU A 95 17.41 -2.46 -8.73
C GLU A 95 16.02 -1.95 -9.03
N LEU A 96 15.05 -2.44 -8.25
CA LEU A 96 13.63 -2.10 -8.39
C LEU A 96 13.22 -1.20 -7.22
N ILE A 97 12.64 -0.06 -7.55
CA ILE A 97 12.12 0.89 -6.56
C ILE A 97 10.63 0.62 -6.35
N ILE A 98 10.26 0.39 -5.10
CA ILE A 98 8.88 0.22 -4.66
C ILE A 98 8.44 1.52 -4.00
N SER A 99 7.50 2.23 -4.63
CA SER A 99 6.93 3.47 -4.08
C SER A 99 5.51 3.17 -3.63
N LEU A 100 5.23 3.36 -2.33
CA LEU A 100 3.93 3.00 -1.76
C LEU A 100 3.29 4.19 -1.06
N THR A 101 1.98 4.29 -1.23
CA THR A 101 1.13 5.22 -0.47
C THR A 101 0.13 4.40 0.34
N ASP A 102 0.06 4.67 1.64
CA ASP A 102 -0.91 4.01 2.52
C ASP A 102 -2.28 4.65 2.32
N GLN A 103 -3.20 3.90 1.73
CA GLN A 103 -4.58 4.33 1.47
C GLN A 103 -5.56 3.81 2.53
N SER A 104 -5.05 3.20 3.60
CA SER A 104 -5.90 2.57 4.63
C SER A 104 -6.87 3.56 5.25
N THR A 105 -6.42 4.75 5.59
CA THR A 105 -7.26 5.79 6.19
C THR A 105 -8.39 6.20 5.27
N LEU A 106 -8.08 6.44 4.00
CA LEU A 106 -9.10 6.81 3.01
C LEU A 106 -10.10 5.68 2.80
N LYS A 107 -9.61 4.45 2.66
CA LYS A 107 -10.47 3.29 2.44
C LYS A 107 -11.37 3.02 3.65
N ASN A 108 -10.83 3.15 4.85
CA ASN A 108 -11.60 3.01 6.08
C ASN A 108 -12.65 4.11 6.19
N TYR A 109 -12.30 5.34 5.83
CA TYR A 109 -13.25 6.46 5.81
C TYR A 109 -14.41 6.19 4.82
N GLU A 110 -14.10 5.72 3.63
CA GLU A 110 -15.12 5.37 2.63
C GLU A 110 -16.05 4.27 3.14
N GLN A 111 -15.50 3.24 3.81
CA GLN A 111 -16.29 2.17 4.39
C GLN A 111 -17.18 2.67 5.52
N MET A 112 -16.65 3.50 6.40
CA MET A 112 -17.42 4.12 7.49
C MET A 112 -18.56 4.98 6.95
N ARG A 113 -18.29 5.74 5.89
CA ARG A 113 -19.33 6.56 5.24
C ARG A 113 -20.43 5.69 4.64
N THR A 114 -20.06 4.59 3.97
CA THR A 114 -21.02 3.65 3.39
C THR A 114 -21.88 3.01 4.48
N ASP A 115 -21.28 2.57 5.57
CA ASP A 115 -21.96 1.97 6.71
C ASP A 115 -22.89 2.98 7.38
N PHE A 116 -22.45 4.22 7.53
CA PHE A 116 -23.27 5.28 8.12
C PHE A 116 -24.53 5.54 7.27
N VAL A 117 -24.37 5.69 5.96
CA VAL A 117 -25.49 5.92 5.04
C VAL A 117 -26.46 4.75 5.09
N ALA A 118 -25.96 3.51 5.10
CA ALA A 118 -26.79 2.32 5.19
C ALA A 118 -27.59 2.28 6.50
N ASN A 119 -26.93 2.58 7.62
CA ASN A 119 -27.56 2.60 8.95
C ASN A 119 -28.63 3.67 9.06
N VAL A 120 -28.35 4.88 8.57
CA VAL A 120 -29.32 5.98 8.56
C VAL A 120 -30.53 5.61 7.70
N SER A 121 -30.30 5.04 6.51
CA SER A 121 -31.39 4.59 5.63
C SER A 121 -32.26 3.53 6.30
N HIS A 122 -31.63 2.57 6.99
CA HIS A 122 -32.33 1.53 7.71
C HIS A 122 -33.16 2.09 8.88
N GLU A 123 -32.57 2.98 9.67
CA GLU A 123 -33.25 3.62 10.80
C GLU A 123 -34.44 4.48 10.36
N LEU A 124 -34.35 5.15 9.22
CA LEU A 124 -35.44 5.95 8.68
C LEU A 124 -36.56 5.09 8.08
N ARG A 125 -36.19 3.93 7.53
CA ARG A 125 -37.16 3.02 6.91
C ARG A 125 -38.17 2.50 7.90
N THR A 126 -37.75 2.12 9.10
CA THR A 126 -38.63 1.57 10.13
C THR A 126 -39.69 2.59 10.59
N PRO A 127 -39.36 3.81 10.99
CA PRO A 127 -40.34 4.84 11.34
C PRO A 127 -41.29 5.19 10.20
N LEU A 128 -40.76 5.31 8.96
CA LEU A 128 -41.60 5.63 7.81
C LEU A 128 -42.58 4.52 7.50
N SER A 129 -42.16 3.27 7.60
CA SER A 129 -43.06 2.12 7.43
C SER A 129 -44.17 2.10 8.47
N SER A 130 -43.84 2.45 9.72
CA SER A 130 -44.85 2.54 10.81
C SER A 130 -45.84 3.67 10.54
N ILE A 131 -45.41 4.81 10.02
CA ILE A 131 -46.30 5.92 9.67
C ILE A 131 -47.26 5.51 8.54
N VAL A 132 -46.69 4.91 7.48
CA VAL A 132 -47.53 4.45 6.35
C VAL A 132 -48.55 3.43 6.80
N GLY A 133 -48.15 2.47 7.62
CA GLY A 133 -49.08 1.46 8.16
C GLY A 133 -50.15 2.07 9.04
N TYR A 134 -49.89 3.19 9.68
CA TYR A 134 -50.85 3.89 10.53
C TYR A 134 -51.90 4.65 9.72
N ILE A 135 -51.52 5.14 8.54
CA ILE A 135 -52.40 5.87 7.64
C ILE A 135 -53.29 4.92 6.84
N GLU A 136 -52.78 3.77 6.50
CA GLU A 136 -53.54 2.74 5.79
C GLU A 136 -54.55 2.02 6.72
#